data_8203613afea5f76434048bb559ad02c2
#
_entry.id   8203613afea5f76434048bb559ad02c2
#
_cell.length_a   1.000
_cell.length_b   1.000
_cell.length_c   1.000
_cell.angle_alpha   90.00
_cell.angle_beta   90.00
_cell.angle_gamma   90.00
#
_symmetry.space_group_name_H-M   'P 1'
#
loop_
_entity.id
_entity.type
_entity.pdbx_description
1 polymer ?
#
loop_
_entity_poly.entity_id
_entity_poly.type
_entity_poly.pdbx_seq_one_letter_code
_entity_poly.pdbx_strand_id
1 'polypeptide(L)' 'MSITVGDRVQTINTLCPISGEVIEDYGNTVVIIDDDAETDDDRLEFHVDDLEAV' A
#
# COMPACT_ATOMS: atom_id res chain seq x y z
N MET A 1 1.55 3.80 15.11
CA MET A 1 1.71 2.55 14.34
C MET A 1 2.49 2.84 13.08
N SER A 2 3.39 1.96 12.73
CA SER A 2 4.17 2.10 11.50
C SER A 2 3.79 0.99 10.52
N ILE A 3 3.80 1.35 9.24
CA ILE A 3 3.57 0.42 8.14
C ILE A 3 4.93 -0.05 7.67
N THR A 4 5.12 -1.36 7.56
CA THR A 4 6.39 -1.96 7.15
C THR A 4 6.16 -2.97 6.03
N VAL A 5 7.27 -3.40 5.41
CA VAL A 5 7.23 -4.44 4.39
C VAL A 5 6.58 -5.70 4.95
N GLY A 6 5.67 -6.27 4.18
CA GLY A 6 4.90 -7.45 4.56
C GLY A 6 3.54 -7.14 5.15
N ASP A 7 3.29 -5.89 5.51
CA ASP A 7 1.99 -5.49 6.05
C ASP A 7 0.95 -5.39 4.93
N ARG A 8 -0.29 -5.70 5.27
CA ARG A 8 -1.41 -5.45 4.38
C ARG A 8 -2.02 -4.11 4.75
N VAL A 9 -2.26 -3.30 3.73
CA VAL A 9 -2.76 -1.95 3.90
C VAL A 9 -3.91 -1.68 2.94
N GLN A 10 -4.64 -0.63 3.24
CA GLN A 10 -5.75 -0.15 2.39
C GLN A 10 -5.65 1.36 2.31
N THR A 11 -5.90 1.90 1.11
CA THR A 11 -5.97 3.35 0.95
C THR A 11 -7.18 3.91 1.67
N ILE A 12 -7.02 5.13 2.21
CA ILE A 12 -8.08 5.83 2.91
C ILE A 12 -8.37 7.15 2.20
N ASN A 13 -9.49 7.78 2.53
CA ASN A 13 -9.90 9.08 1.95
C ASN A 13 -10.08 9.02 0.44
N THR A 14 -10.58 7.88 -0.06
CA THR A 14 -10.81 7.69 -1.49
C THR A 14 -12.15 6.98 -1.69
N LEU A 15 -12.75 7.24 -2.85
CA LEU A 15 -14.02 6.61 -3.22
C LEU A 15 -13.85 5.14 -3.61
N CYS A 16 -12.65 4.77 -4.09
CA CYS A 16 -12.34 3.41 -4.53
C CYS A 16 -11.10 2.92 -3.79
N PRO A 17 -11.26 2.40 -2.57
CA PRO A 17 -10.12 1.94 -1.79
C PRO A 17 -9.36 0.81 -2.50
N ILE A 18 -8.05 0.86 -2.43
CA ILE A 18 -7.16 -0.16 -2.95
C ILE A 18 -6.50 -0.85 -1.77
N SER A 19 -6.50 -2.18 -1.79
CA SER A 19 -5.84 -2.98 -0.75
C SER A 19 -4.67 -3.71 -1.37
N GLY A 20 -3.61 -3.87 -0.61
CA GLY A 20 -2.43 -4.57 -1.11
C GLY A 20 -1.42 -4.84 -0.04
N GLU A 21 -0.32 -5.46 -0.45
CA GLU A 21 0.79 -5.79 0.44
C GLU A 21 1.94 -4.81 0.19
N VAL A 22 2.53 -4.32 1.27
CA VAL A 22 3.70 -3.44 1.21
C VAL A 22 4.92 -4.27 0.81
N ILE A 23 5.59 -3.85 -0.26
CA ILE A 23 6.79 -4.54 -0.77
C ILE A 23 8.05 -3.72 -0.57
N GLU A 24 7.92 -2.40 -0.42
CA GLU A 24 9.06 -1.52 -0.15
C GLU A 24 8.62 -0.42 0.80
N ASP A 25 9.54 0.01 1.67
CA ASP A 25 9.28 1.03 2.68
C ASP A 25 10.37 2.08 2.59
N TYR A 26 9.97 3.32 2.29
CA TYR A 26 10.90 4.46 2.19
C TYR A 26 10.72 5.46 3.34
N GLY A 27 10.04 5.05 4.40
CA GLY A 27 9.77 5.90 5.55
C GLY A 27 8.45 6.64 5.41
N ASN A 28 8.41 7.71 4.64
CA ASN A 28 7.19 8.52 4.45
C ASN A 28 6.28 7.93 3.37
N THR A 29 6.83 7.15 2.46
CA THR A 29 6.08 6.51 1.39
C THR A 29 6.39 5.02 1.38
N VAL A 30 5.45 4.25 0.87
CA VAL A 30 5.62 2.82 0.70
C VAL A 30 5.13 2.43 -0.68
N VAL A 31 5.68 1.34 -1.20
CA VAL A 31 5.23 0.75 -2.47
C VAL A 31 4.42 -0.48 -2.14
N ILE A 32 3.24 -0.57 -2.72
CA ILE A 32 2.35 -1.72 -2.53
C ILE A 32 2.02 -2.35 -3.88
N ILE A 33 1.62 -3.60 -3.83
CA ILE A 33 1.05 -4.29 -4.99
C ILE A 33 -0.43 -4.51 -4.69
N ASP A 34 -1.30 -4.00 -5.57
CA ASP A 34 -2.74 -4.15 -5.47
C ASP A 34 -3.09 -5.64 -5.48
N ASP A 35 -4.02 -6.05 -4.62
CA ASP A 35 -4.49 -7.45 -4.57
C ASP A 35 -5.07 -7.90 -5.90
N ASP A 36 -5.62 -6.97 -6.69
CA ASP A 36 -6.18 -7.28 -8.01
C ASP A 36 -5.16 -7.18 -9.13
N ALA A 37 -3.90 -6.89 -8.81
CA ALA A 37 -2.85 -6.80 -9.81
C ALA A 37 -2.61 -8.17 -10.47
N GLU A 38 -2.49 -8.16 -11.78
CA GLU A 38 -2.24 -9.40 -12.53
C GLU A 38 -0.77 -9.81 -12.50
N THR A 39 0.13 -8.83 -12.28
CA THR A 39 1.57 -9.08 -12.26
C THR A 39 2.20 -8.28 -11.14
N ASP A 40 3.42 -8.68 -10.77
CA ASP A 40 4.21 -7.97 -9.76
C ASP A 40 4.75 -6.63 -10.26
N ASP A 41 4.52 -6.31 -11.54
CA ASP A 41 4.95 -5.05 -12.12
C ASP A 41 3.99 -3.90 -11.82
N ASP A 42 2.79 -4.20 -11.35
CA ASP A 42 1.77 -3.19 -11.01
C ASP A 42 2.04 -2.62 -9.61
N ARG A 43 3.13 -1.88 -9.50
CA ARG A 43 3.56 -1.27 -8.24
C ARG A 43 2.96 0.11 -8.11
N LEU A 44 2.44 0.40 -6.91
CA LEU A 44 1.84 1.69 -6.61
C LEU A 44 2.51 2.28 -5.38
N GLU A 45 2.91 3.54 -5.47
CA GLU A 45 3.53 4.25 -4.35
C GLU A 45 2.50 5.15 -3.69
N PHE A 46 2.39 5.06 -2.37
CA PHE A 46 1.50 5.89 -1.57
C PHE A 46 2.23 6.47 -0.37
N HIS A 47 1.81 7.66 0.05
CA HIS A 47 2.25 8.23 1.30
C HIS A 47 1.59 7.42 2.44
N VAL A 48 2.34 7.18 3.52
CA VAL A 48 1.83 6.37 4.64
C VAL A 48 0.59 6.99 5.28
N ASP A 49 0.45 8.32 5.21
CA ASP A 49 -0.73 9.01 5.75
C ASP A 49 -2.01 8.70 4.96
N ASP A 50 -1.87 8.20 3.75
CA ASP A 50 -3.00 7.83 2.89
C ASP A 50 -3.38 6.37 3.03
N LEU A 51 -2.76 5.65 3.95
CA LEU A 51 -2.95 4.22 4.13
C LEU A 51 -3.28 3.91 5.59
N GLU A 52 -3.97 2.78 5.78
CA GLU A 52 -4.15 2.20 7.10
C GLU A 52 -3.82 0.73 7.05
N ALA A 53 -3.33 0.20 8.16
CA ALA A 53 -3.08 -1.23 8.28
C ALA A 53 -4.42 -1.97 8.41
N VAL A 54 -4.52 -3.10 7.74
CA VAL A 54 -5.74 -3.91 7.73
C VAL A 54 -5.60 -5.08 8.68
#